data_d9d4034bff933f4cff0aaa6ba72914ae
#
_entry.id   d9d4034bff933f4cff0aaa6ba72914ae
#
_cell.length_a   1.000
_cell.length_b   1.000
_cell.length_c   1.000
_cell.angle_alpha   90.00
_cell.angle_beta   90.00
_cell.angle_gamma   90.00
#
_symmetry.space_group_name_H-M   'P 1'
#
loop_
_entity.id
_entity.type
_entity.pdbx_description
1 polymer ?
#
loop_
_entity_poly.entity_id
_entity_poly.type
_entity_poly.pdbx_seq_one_letter_code
_entity_poly.pdbx_strand_id
1 'polypeptide(L)'
;MLRTATSPAMSLVLYTKTGMGDGQQANNPWLQEFPDPITRVSWDNYLTLSMSDANALGLKNTNTANGALNGSYASITVGAKTLKVPVIIQPGQANGTAGLSFGYGARMGLKPEMQTGVNAYSVYEGFQKMQAVEIKEVEGEHEFACVQLHNTLMGRGDIIKETTLEVFNTKDKKYWNAMPQVSKNHMEFDVTSPEVDMWQEFDRSIGHHFNLSIDLNSCTGCGACVIACHAENNVPVVGKAEVRKSRDMHWLRIDRYYSSESSFEGDNDTKDAISGIGDSLSTFGEMEQASTNPQVAFQPVMCQHCNHAPCETVCPVAATSHGRQGQNHMAYNRCVGTRYCANNCPYKVRRFNWFLYNKNDEFDYHMNCLLYTSPSPRDVEE
;
A
#
# COMPACT_ATOMS: atom_id res chain seq x y z
N MET A 1 22.72 -15.16 -36.11
CA MET A 1 23.67 -14.05 -35.85
C MET A 1 23.16 -13.24 -34.68
N LEU A 2 23.82 -13.33 -33.54
CA LEU A 2 23.58 -12.43 -32.42
C LEU A 2 24.02 -11.02 -32.86
N ARG A 3 23.08 -10.12 -33.05
CA ARG A 3 23.42 -8.71 -33.21
C ARG A 3 24.05 -8.25 -31.91
N THR A 4 25.31 -7.84 -31.97
CA THR A 4 25.92 -7.02 -30.93
C THR A 4 25.16 -5.69 -30.91
N ALA A 5 24.14 -5.63 -30.05
CA ALA A 5 23.44 -4.38 -29.81
C ALA A 5 24.42 -3.45 -29.10
N THR A 6 24.74 -2.33 -29.72
CA THR A 6 25.26 -1.16 -29.00
C THR A 6 24.25 -0.90 -27.89
N SER A 7 24.70 -0.94 -26.62
CA SER A 7 23.83 -0.69 -25.46
C SER A 7 23.14 0.66 -25.67
N PRO A 8 21.81 0.73 -25.77
CA PRO A 8 21.14 2.00 -25.88
C PRO A 8 21.37 2.79 -24.60
N ALA A 9 21.34 4.11 -24.68
CA ALA A 9 21.49 4.98 -23.52
C ALA A 9 20.42 4.69 -22.47
N MET A 10 19.21 4.24 -22.88
CA MET A 10 18.15 3.78 -22.00
C MET A 10 17.32 2.66 -22.65
N SER A 11 16.90 1.69 -21.87
CA SER A 11 16.12 0.55 -22.31
C SER A 11 14.71 0.57 -21.69
N LEU A 12 13.68 0.51 -22.54
CA LEU A 12 12.30 0.32 -22.10
C LEU A 12 11.99 -1.17 -21.94
N VAL A 13 11.53 -1.54 -20.76
CA VAL A 13 11.05 -2.89 -20.43
C VAL A 13 9.52 -2.86 -20.35
N LEU A 14 8.87 -3.66 -21.20
CA LEU A 14 7.43 -3.81 -21.21
C LEU A 14 7.04 -5.06 -20.41
N TYR A 15 6.08 -4.92 -19.49
CA TYR A 15 5.68 -6.00 -18.57
C TYR A 15 4.17 -5.98 -18.28
N THR A 16 3.69 -7.07 -17.68
CA THR A 16 2.30 -7.17 -17.19
C THR A 16 2.25 -6.90 -15.70
N LYS A 17 1.34 -6.03 -15.24
CA LYS A 17 1.06 -5.84 -13.82
C LYS A 17 0.31 -7.03 -13.24
N THR A 18 0.53 -7.29 -11.96
CA THR A 18 -0.14 -8.38 -11.22
C THR A 18 -1.67 -8.26 -11.27
N GLY A 19 -2.21 -7.05 -11.12
CA GLY A 19 -3.66 -6.84 -11.13
C GLY A 19 -4.29 -6.84 -12.54
N MET A 20 -3.72 -6.07 -13.46
CA MET A 20 -4.33 -5.83 -14.78
C MET A 20 -3.86 -6.80 -15.87
N GLY A 21 -2.76 -7.52 -15.64
CA GLY A 21 -2.22 -8.45 -16.63
C GLY A 21 -2.01 -7.80 -18.01
N ASP A 22 -2.57 -8.39 -19.03
CA ASP A 22 -2.55 -7.92 -20.41
C ASP A 22 -3.68 -6.94 -20.77
N GLY A 23 -4.63 -6.72 -19.85
CA GLY A 23 -5.78 -5.82 -20.03
C GLY A 23 -7.07 -6.47 -20.46
N GLN A 24 -7.13 -7.81 -20.56
CA GLN A 24 -8.40 -8.50 -20.89
C GLN A 24 -9.51 -8.18 -19.89
N GLN A 25 -9.16 -7.87 -18.65
CA GLN A 25 -10.10 -7.53 -17.58
C GLN A 25 -10.10 -6.03 -17.23
N ALA A 26 -9.80 -5.17 -18.19
CA ALA A 26 -9.80 -3.72 -17.98
C ALA A 26 -11.16 -3.15 -17.54
N ASN A 27 -12.24 -3.88 -17.76
CA ASN A 27 -13.59 -3.57 -17.29
C ASN A 27 -13.87 -4.01 -15.84
N ASN A 28 -12.91 -4.59 -15.14
CA ASN A 28 -13.06 -4.98 -13.74
C ASN A 28 -12.57 -3.85 -12.81
N PRO A 29 -13.45 -3.12 -12.11
CA PRO A 29 -13.07 -2.00 -11.29
C PRO A 29 -12.26 -2.42 -10.05
N TRP A 30 -12.44 -3.61 -9.50
CA TRP A 30 -11.62 -4.13 -8.41
C TRP A 30 -10.15 -4.25 -8.82
N LEU A 31 -9.89 -4.71 -10.05
CA LEU A 31 -8.53 -4.83 -10.58
C LEU A 31 -7.94 -3.46 -10.95
N GLN A 32 -8.76 -2.50 -11.39
CA GLN A 32 -8.33 -1.12 -11.61
C GLN A 32 -7.92 -0.44 -10.31
N GLU A 33 -8.69 -0.62 -9.23
CA GLU A 33 -8.39 -0.04 -7.92
C GLU A 33 -7.32 -0.82 -7.16
N PHE A 34 -7.00 -2.03 -7.61
CA PHE A 34 -5.98 -2.85 -6.97
C PHE A 34 -4.59 -2.19 -7.07
N PRO A 35 -3.93 -1.90 -5.93
CA PRO A 35 -2.64 -1.22 -5.95
C PRO A 35 -1.53 -2.15 -6.44
N ASP A 36 -0.63 -1.59 -7.24
CA ASP A 36 0.60 -2.28 -7.63
C ASP A 36 1.39 -2.70 -6.39
N PRO A 37 1.93 -3.93 -6.32
CA PRO A 37 2.65 -4.42 -5.14
C PRO A 37 3.83 -3.56 -4.70
N ILE A 38 4.52 -2.93 -5.63
CA ILE A 38 5.75 -2.16 -5.37
C ILE A 38 5.48 -0.66 -5.29
N THR A 39 4.91 -0.07 -6.34
CA THR A 39 4.69 1.38 -6.40
C THR A 39 3.51 1.83 -5.55
N ARG A 40 2.60 0.94 -5.22
CA ARG A 40 1.35 1.17 -4.47
C ARG A 40 0.36 2.10 -5.18
N VAL A 41 0.53 2.32 -6.47
CA VAL A 41 -0.34 3.12 -7.32
C VAL A 41 -1.45 2.26 -7.90
N SER A 42 -2.67 2.77 -7.89
CA SER A 42 -3.87 2.19 -8.50
C SER A 42 -4.38 3.05 -9.65
N TRP A 43 -5.29 2.51 -10.47
CA TRP A 43 -5.99 3.18 -11.56
C TRP A 43 -5.13 3.65 -12.74
N ASP A 44 -3.83 3.43 -12.76
CA ASP A 44 -2.95 3.88 -13.84
C ASP A 44 -1.85 2.89 -14.19
N ASN A 45 -1.33 3.01 -15.39
CA ASN A 45 0.05 2.63 -15.68
C ASN A 45 0.91 3.89 -15.88
N TYR A 46 2.19 3.72 -15.75
CA TYR A 46 3.18 4.79 -15.69
C TYR A 46 4.53 4.26 -16.11
N LEU A 47 5.42 5.18 -16.43
CA LEU A 47 6.82 4.89 -16.65
C LEU A 47 7.55 4.85 -15.31
N THR A 48 8.18 3.74 -14.96
CA THR A 48 9.06 3.66 -13.79
C THR A 48 10.48 4.01 -14.18
N LEU A 49 11.14 4.82 -13.36
CA LEU A 49 12.53 5.23 -13.54
C LEU A 49 13.29 5.15 -12.22
N SER A 50 14.61 4.96 -12.30
CA SER A 50 15.48 5.13 -11.14
C SER A 50 15.51 6.59 -10.67
N MET A 51 15.89 6.82 -9.42
CA MET A 51 16.07 8.18 -8.88
C MET A 51 17.11 8.97 -9.69
N SER A 52 18.23 8.34 -10.04
CA SER A 52 19.30 9.00 -10.79
C SER A 52 18.89 9.38 -12.20
N ASP A 53 18.19 8.49 -12.91
CA ASP A 53 17.72 8.76 -14.27
C ASP A 53 16.63 9.84 -14.27
N ALA A 54 15.70 9.80 -13.31
CA ALA A 54 14.67 10.80 -13.17
C ALA A 54 15.27 12.20 -12.90
N ASN A 55 16.23 12.30 -11.99
CA ASN A 55 16.93 13.56 -11.70
C ASN A 55 17.68 14.09 -12.92
N ALA A 56 18.35 13.22 -13.67
CA ALA A 56 19.06 13.61 -14.90
C ALA A 56 18.12 14.14 -15.98
N LEU A 57 16.86 13.67 -15.99
CA LEU A 57 15.83 14.09 -16.95
C LEU A 57 14.94 15.25 -16.43
N GLY A 58 15.14 15.74 -15.19
CA GLY A 58 14.34 16.79 -14.58
C GLY A 58 12.97 16.34 -14.05
N LEU A 59 12.69 15.04 -14.07
CA LEU A 59 11.39 14.47 -13.69
C LEU A 59 11.23 14.37 -12.18
N LYS A 60 10.02 14.65 -11.67
CA LYS A 60 9.74 14.74 -10.22
C LYS A 60 8.45 14.02 -9.84
N ASN A 61 8.44 13.54 -8.59
CA ASN A 61 7.22 13.14 -7.89
C ASN A 61 7.05 14.01 -6.65
N THR A 62 5.82 14.44 -6.37
CA THR A 62 5.51 15.34 -5.26
C THR A 62 4.31 14.80 -4.48
N ASN A 63 4.48 14.57 -3.19
CA ASN A 63 3.39 14.22 -2.30
C ASN A 63 2.58 15.47 -1.99
N THR A 64 1.31 15.50 -2.37
CA THR A 64 0.42 16.65 -2.14
C THR A 64 -0.49 16.45 -0.94
N ALA A 65 -0.86 15.22 -0.66
CA ALA A 65 -1.62 14.81 0.52
C ALA A 65 -1.44 13.31 0.75
N ASN A 66 -1.90 12.82 1.90
CA ASN A 66 -1.93 11.38 2.14
C ASN A 66 -2.82 10.69 1.09
N GLY A 67 -2.28 9.72 0.36
CA GLY A 67 -2.93 9.06 -0.78
C GLY A 67 -2.79 9.79 -2.12
N ALA A 68 -2.28 11.01 -2.16
CA ALA A 68 -2.16 11.83 -3.36
C ALA A 68 -0.70 12.08 -3.72
N LEU A 69 -0.28 11.51 -4.83
CA LEU A 69 1.04 11.71 -5.45
C LEU A 69 0.85 12.39 -6.79
N ASN A 70 1.63 13.45 -7.05
CA ASN A 70 1.72 14.05 -8.36
C ASN A 70 3.04 13.66 -9.02
N GLY A 71 3.02 13.45 -10.34
CA GLY A 71 4.22 13.09 -11.10
C GLY A 71 4.30 13.83 -12.42
N SER A 72 5.53 14.09 -12.85
CA SER A 72 5.82 14.69 -14.15
C SER A 72 5.34 13.78 -15.27
N TYR A 73 5.08 14.36 -16.44
CA TYR A 73 4.91 13.62 -17.68
C TYR A 73 6.23 13.50 -18.45
N ALA A 74 6.41 12.38 -19.10
CA ALA A 74 7.48 12.17 -20.06
C ALA A 74 6.90 11.75 -21.42
N SER A 75 7.60 12.13 -22.49
CA SER A 75 7.41 11.60 -23.83
C SER A 75 8.43 10.49 -24.04
N ILE A 76 7.96 9.29 -24.32
CA ILE A 76 8.80 8.15 -24.70
C ILE A 76 8.70 7.94 -26.20
N THR A 77 9.85 7.78 -26.86
CA THR A 77 9.93 7.49 -28.30
C THR A 77 10.62 6.14 -28.50
N VAL A 78 9.92 5.22 -29.16
CA VAL A 78 10.44 3.90 -29.55
C VAL A 78 10.27 3.76 -31.08
N GLY A 79 11.39 3.67 -31.78
CA GLY A 79 11.35 3.70 -33.25
C GLY A 79 10.72 4.99 -33.77
N ALA A 80 9.61 4.84 -34.51
CA ALA A 80 8.86 5.98 -35.06
C ALA A 80 7.65 6.41 -34.21
N LYS A 81 7.42 5.76 -33.08
CA LYS A 81 6.23 5.96 -32.23
C LYS A 81 6.57 6.73 -30.97
N THR A 82 5.74 7.71 -30.68
CA THR A 82 5.86 8.54 -29.47
C THR A 82 4.61 8.42 -28.62
N LEU A 83 4.80 8.31 -27.30
CA LEU A 83 3.72 8.18 -26.32
C LEU A 83 4.00 9.11 -25.13
N LYS A 84 3.00 9.90 -24.72
CA LYS A 84 3.06 10.69 -23.49
C LYS A 84 2.63 9.82 -22.32
N VAL A 85 3.48 9.66 -21.30
CA VAL A 85 3.24 8.80 -20.14
C VAL A 85 3.55 9.54 -18.83
N PRO A 86 2.81 9.31 -17.76
CA PRO A 86 3.17 9.82 -16.45
C PRO A 86 4.31 8.99 -15.84
N VAL A 87 5.10 9.60 -14.95
CA VAL A 87 6.33 9.02 -14.41
C VAL A 87 6.21 8.76 -12.90
N ILE A 88 6.63 7.58 -12.49
CA ILE A 88 6.88 7.22 -11.08
C ILE A 88 8.37 6.96 -10.89
N ILE A 89 8.95 7.65 -9.93
CA ILE A 89 10.32 7.40 -9.48
C ILE A 89 10.29 6.22 -8.53
N GLN A 90 10.96 5.13 -8.92
CA GLN A 90 10.90 3.86 -8.22
C GLN A 90 12.24 3.53 -7.57
N PRO A 91 12.36 3.54 -6.23
CA PRO A 91 13.54 3.00 -5.54
C PRO A 91 13.80 1.54 -5.91
N GLY A 92 15.05 1.18 -6.14
CA GLY A 92 15.44 -0.15 -6.59
C GLY A 92 15.37 -0.39 -8.11
N GLN A 93 14.87 0.58 -8.87
CA GLN A 93 14.91 0.51 -10.34
C GLN A 93 16.35 0.62 -10.82
N ALA A 94 16.76 -0.27 -11.71
CA ALA A 94 18.10 -0.25 -12.27
C ALA A 94 18.31 0.99 -13.16
N ASN A 95 19.47 1.64 -13.04
CA ASN A 95 19.83 2.78 -13.88
C ASN A 95 19.88 2.39 -15.35
N GLY A 96 19.51 3.32 -16.23
CA GLY A 96 19.43 3.10 -17.67
C GLY A 96 18.25 2.22 -18.10
N THR A 97 17.31 1.93 -17.18
CA THR A 97 16.11 1.15 -17.50
C THR A 97 14.83 1.90 -17.14
N ALA A 98 13.84 1.80 -18.02
CA ALA A 98 12.50 2.31 -17.80
C ALA A 98 11.49 1.17 -17.92
N GLY A 99 10.51 1.11 -17.04
CA GLY A 99 9.46 0.10 -17.07
C GLY A 99 8.11 0.70 -17.45
N LEU A 100 7.35 0.05 -18.33
CA LEU A 100 5.98 0.44 -18.67
C LEU A 100 5.09 -0.80 -18.73
N SER A 101 3.98 -0.81 -18.00
CA SER A 101 3.09 -1.96 -17.97
C SER A 101 2.04 -1.93 -19.06
N PHE A 102 1.69 -3.12 -19.55
CA PHE A 102 0.50 -3.35 -20.38
C PHE A 102 -0.80 -3.24 -19.57
N GLY A 103 -1.93 -3.39 -20.26
CA GLY A 103 -3.24 -3.59 -19.64
C GLY A 103 -4.09 -2.34 -19.50
N TYR A 104 -3.59 -1.18 -19.86
CA TYR A 104 -4.26 0.12 -19.75
C TYR A 104 -4.46 0.82 -21.09
N GLY A 105 -5.15 1.95 -21.06
CA GLY A 105 -5.37 2.78 -22.24
C GLY A 105 -6.50 2.30 -23.17
N ALA A 106 -7.26 1.26 -22.78
CA ALA A 106 -8.49 0.88 -23.48
C ALA A 106 -9.54 1.98 -23.30
N ARG A 107 -10.30 2.25 -24.38
CA ARG A 107 -11.33 3.31 -24.39
C ARG A 107 -12.70 2.75 -24.77
N MET A 108 -12.74 1.85 -25.77
CA MET A 108 -13.98 1.27 -26.26
C MET A 108 -14.56 0.26 -25.25
N GLY A 109 -15.87 0.36 -25.02
CA GLY A 109 -16.57 -0.56 -24.12
C GLY A 109 -16.34 -0.37 -22.63
N LEU A 110 -15.58 0.67 -22.24
CA LEU A 110 -15.35 1.00 -20.84
C LEU A 110 -16.08 2.29 -20.44
N LYS A 111 -16.55 2.35 -19.19
CA LYS A 111 -17.05 3.57 -18.60
C LYS A 111 -15.94 4.63 -18.54
N PRO A 112 -16.26 5.93 -18.61
CA PRO A 112 -15.27 7.01 -18.61
C PRO A 112 -14.26 6.91 -17.44
N GLU A 113 -14.73 6.57 -16.25
CA GLU A 113 -13.93 6.45 -15.03
C GLU A 113 -12.90 5.32 -15.11
N MET A 114 -13.17 4.33 -15.96
CA MET A 114 -12.31 3.15 -16.16
C MET A 114 -11.36 3.32 -17.35
N GLN A 115 -11.48 4.41 -18.11
CA GLN A 115 -10.62 4.72 -19.25
C GLN A 115 -9.30 5.34 -18.81
N THR A 116 -8.53 4.61 -18.02
CA THR A 116 -7.32 5.07 -17.34
C THR A 116 -6.05 4.65 -18.08
N GLY A 117 -4.95 5.35 -17.80
CA GLY A 117 -3.62 5.02 -18.27
C GLY A 117 -3.41 5.20 -19.78
N VAL A 118 -2.32 4.63 -20.26
CA VAL A 118 -1.86 4.70 -21.66
C VAL A 118 -1.71 3.32 -22.27
N ASN A 119 -1.91 3.22 -23.58
CA ASN A 119 -1.81 1.95 -24.29
C ASN A 119 -0.33 1.64 -24.63
N ALA A 120 0.32 0.83 -23.79
CA ALA A 120 1.69 0.40 -23.98
C ALA A 120 1.90 -0.49 -25.22
N TYR A 121 0.86 -1.17 -25.71
CA TYR A 121 0.96 -1.96 -26.94
C TYR A 121 1.30 -1.13 -28.16
N SER A 122 1.02 0.18 -28.15
CA SER A 122 1.36 1.08 -29.24
C SER A 122 2.86 1.17 -29.50
N VAL A 123 3.69 0.96 -28.47
CA VAL A 123 5.16 0.99 -28.54
C VAL A 123 5.79 -0.39 -28.48
N TYR A 124 5.00 -1.46 -28.54
CA TYR A 124 5.47 -2.85 -28.54
C TYR A 124 5.84 -3.28 -29.96
N GLU A 125 7.13 -3.13 -30.31
CA GLU A 125 7.61 -3.46 -31.64
C GLU A 125 8.30 -4.83 -31.70
N GLY A 126 8.02 -5.58 -32.73
CA GLY A 126 8.68 -6.85 -33.02
C GLY A 126 8.58 -7.90 -31.91
N PHE A 127 7.60 -7.82 -31.05
CA PHE A 127 7.41 -8.69 -29.87
C PHE A 127 8.62 -8.68 -28.90
N GLN A 128 9.38 -7.60 -28.89
CA GLN A 128 10.54 -7.44 -27.99
C GLN A 128 10.10 -6.80 -26.68
N LYS A 129 10.33 -7.49 -25.56
CA LYS A 129 10.03 -6.95 -24.22
C LYS A 129 10.98 -5.84 -23.79
N MET A 130 12.18 -5.77 -24.36
CA MET A 130 13.19 -4.75 -24.09
C MET A 130 13.55 -4.03 -25.38
N GLN A 131 13.42 -2.72 -25.39
CA GLN A 131 13.61 -1.87 -26.57
C GLN A 131 14.39 -0.61 -26.21
N ALA A 132 15.14 -0.07 -27.17
CA ALA A 132 15.76 1.23 -26.99
C ALA A 132 14.67 2.31 -26.92
N VAL A 133 14.82 3.25 -25.97
CA VAL A 133 13.86 4.34 -25.78
C VAL A 133 14.58 5.68 -25.60
N GLU A 134 14.03 6.71 -26.20
CA GLU A 134 14.36 8.10 -25.91
C GLU A 134 13.26 8.67 -24.99
N ILE A 135 13.68 9.31 -23.88
CA ILE A 135 12.78 9.88 -22.88
C ILE A 135 13.07 11.37 -22.78
N LYS A 136 12.00 12.18 -22.84
CA LYS A 136 12.06 13.63 -22.66
C LYS A 136 10.97 14.09 -21.71
N GLU A 137 11.28 15.04 -20.85
CA GLU A 137 10.28 15.71 -20.02
C GLU A 137 9.25 16.43 -20.91
N VAL A 138 7.99 16.40 -20.49
CA VAL A 138 6.88 17.11 -21.13
C VAL A 138 6.09 17.84 -20.08
N GLU A 139 5.69 19.06 -20.38
CA GLU A 139 4.91 19.92 -19.49
C GLU A 139 3.63 19.26 -19.00
N GLY A 140 3.32 19.48 -17.71
CA GLY A 140 2.14 19.03 -17.01
C GLY A 140 2.46 18.07 -15.86
N GLU A 141 1.50 17.91 -14.98
CA GLU A 141 1.54 16.97 -13.87
C GLU A 141 0.40 15.95 -13.96
N HIS A 142 0.68 14.72 -13.58
CA HIS A 142 -0.29 13.66 -13.48
C HIS A 142 -0.65 13.40 -12.02
N GLU A 143 -1.93 13.23 -11.76
CA GLU A 143 -2.47 12.93 -10.45
C GLU A 143 -2.57 11.41 -10.25
N PHE A 144 -1.67 10.83 -9.47
CA PHE A 144 -1.72 9.42 -9.08
C PHE A 144 -2.54 9.20 -7.82
N ALA A 145 -3.22 8.06 -7.76
CA ALA A 145 -3.82 7.51 -6.55
C ALA A 145 -2.89 6.45 -5.96
N CYS A 146 -2.35 6.70 -4.78
CA CYS A 146 -1.34 5.86 -4.16
C CYS A 146 -1.74 5.52 -2.72
N VAL A 147 -1.89 4.23 -2.42
CA VAL A 147 -2.33 3.80 -1.08
C VAL A 147 -1.21 3.83 -0.03
N GLN A 148 0.05 3.97 -0.45
CA GLN A 148 1.20 4.06 0.44
C GLN A 148 2.30 4.90 -0.22
N LEU A 149 2.68 6.01 0.41
CA LEU A 149 3.58 7.00 -0.17
C LEU A 149 5.02 6.93 0.33
N HIS A 150 5.25 6.37 1.51
CA HIS A 150 6.59 6.33 2.10
C HIS A 150 7.48 5.30 1.41
N ASN A 151 8.76 5.63 1.29
CA ASN A 151 9.78 4.82 0.64
C ASN A 151 10.97 4.53 1.58
N THR A 152 10.82 4.77 2.88
CA THR A 152 11.80 4.49 3.92
C THR A 152 11.12 4.06 5.21
N LEU A 153 11.86 3.48 6.14
CA LEU A 153 11.40 3.20 7.50
C LEU A 153 11.63 4.37 8.46
N MET A 154 12.29 5.44 8.04
CA MET A 154 12.66 6.56 8.91
C MET A 154 13.42 6.10 10.16
N GLY A 155 14.38 5.18 9.99
CA GLY A 155 15.17 4.62 11.08
C GLY A 155 14.38 3.74 12.06
N ARG A 156 13.23 3.20 11.68
CA ARG A 156 12.38 2.33 12.52
C ARG A 156 12.46 0.88 12.08
N GLY A 157 13.67 0.31 12.03
CA GLY A 157 13.91 -1.07 11.61
C GLY A 157 13.10 -2.12 12.39
N ASP A 158 12.75 -1.83 13.65
CA ASP A 158 11.95 -2.71 14.51
C ASP A 158 10.55 -3.03 13.96
N ILE A 159 10.06 -2.28 12.97
CA ILE A 159 8.78 -2.57 12.30
C ILE A 159 8.83 -3.94 11.63
N ILE A 160 9.98 -4.30 11.05
CA ILE A 160 10.20 -5.58 10.40
C ILE A 160 11.14 -6.41 11.26
N LYS A 161 10.66 -7.56 11.73
CA LYS A 161 11.48 -8.51 12.48
C LYS A 161 12.08 -9.53 11.50
N GLU A 162 13.40 -9.54 11.41
CA GLU A 162 14.14 -10.52 10.62
C GLU A 162 15.20 -11.22 11.49
N THR A 163 15.51 -12.45 11.18
CA THR A 163 16.57 -13.21 11.84
C THR A 163 17.07 -14.33 10.94
N THR A 164 18.25 -14.84 11.22
CA THR A 164 18.75 -16.03 10.52
C THR A 164 18.20 -17.31 11.15
N LEU A 165 18.13 -18.39 10.36
CA LEU A 165 17.69 -19.69 10.84
C LEU A 165 18.59 -20.21 11.99
N GLU A 166 19.88 -19.90 11.97
CA GLU A 166 20.82 -20.24 13.03
C GLU A 166 20.44 -19.56 14.35
N VAL A 167 20.22 -18.25 14.33
CA VAL A 167 19.81 -17.48 15.51
C VAL A 167 18.48 -17.96 16.04
N PHE A 168 17.49 -18.18 15.14
CA PHE A 168 16.17 -18.70 15.51
C PHE A 168 16.26 -20.05 16.25
N ASN A 169 17.13 -20.96 15.81
CA ASN A 169 17.27 -22.29 16.40
C ASN A 169 18.15 -22.34 17.65
N THR A 170 19.07 -21.39 17.83
CA THR A 170 20.13 -21.46 18.88
C THR A 170 19.98 -20.43 19.98
N LYS A 171 19.22 -19.35 19.75
CA LYS A 171 19.07 -18.25 20.69
C LYS A 171 17.67 -18.17 21.26
N ASP A 172 17.55 -17.61 22.47
CA ASP A 172 16.26 -17.35 23.08
C ASP A 172 15.46 -16.34 22.26
N LYS A 173 14.13 -16.44 22.33
CA LYS A 173 13.18 -15.57 21.65
C LYS A 173 13.48 -14.08 21.80
N LYS A 174 14.01 -13.65 22.94
CA LYS A 174 14.36 -12.24 23.20
C LYS A 174 15.40 -11.66 22.24
N TYR A 175 16.22 -12.50 21.59
CA TYR A 175 17.26 -12.04 20.66
C TYR A 175 16.72 -11.70 19.26
N TRP A 176 15.61 -12.34 18.86
CA TRP A 176 15.04 -12.15 17.53
C TRP A 176 13.60 -11.60 17.56
N ASN A 177 12.98 -11.55 18.73
CA ASN A 177 11.66 -10.95 18.91
C ASN A 177 11.57 -10.38 20.34
N ALA A 178 12.34 -9.33 20.62
CA ALA A 178 12.31 -8.66 21.91
C ALA A 178 10.91 -8.11 22.19
N MET A 179 10.46 -8.26 23.45
CA MET A 179 9.21 -7.69 23.91
C MET A 179 9.34 -6.17 24.06
N PRO A 180 8.39 -5.37 23.57
CA PRO A 180 8.37 -3.94 23.85
C PRO A 180 8.33 -3.66 25.35
N GLN A 181 9.08 -2.64 25.77
CA GLN A 181 9.18 -2.21 27.16
C GLN A 181 8.29 -0.99 27.42
N VAL A 182 7.74 -0.89 28.61
CA VAL A 182 7.04 0.29 29.12
C VAL A 182 7.68 0.76 30.43
N SER A 183 7.81 2.06 30.58
CA SER A 183 8.35 2.65 31.81
C SER A 183 7.21 2.96 32.80
N LYS A 184 7.35 2.47 34.04
CA LYS A 184 6.49 2.80 35.17
C LYS A 184 7.35 3.13 36.39
N ASN A 185 7.24 4.34 36.93
CA ASN A 185 8.03 4.81 38.04
C ASN A 185 9.54 4.69 37.84
N HIS A 186 10.03 5.04 36.64
CA HIS A 186 11.44 4.95 36.22
C HIS A 186 12.02 3.51 36.19
N MET A 187 11.18 2.50 36.22
CA MET A 187 11.54 1.09 35.97
C MET A 187 10.92 0.61 34.66
N GLU A 188 11.66 -0.20 33.92
CA GLU A 188 11.19 -0.79 32.67
C GLU A 188 10.58 -2.17 32.93
N PHE A 189 9.44 -2.40 32.32
CA PHE A 189 8.71 -3.64 32.38
C PHE A 189 8.32 -4.10 30.98
N ASP A 190 8.29 -5.40 30.75
CA ASP A 190 7.70 -5.92 29.54
C ASP A 190 6.22 -5.49 29.43
N VAL A 191 5.79 -5.10 28.25
CA VAL A 191 4.41 -4.63 28.00
C VAL A 191 3.33 -5.66 28.42
N THR A 192 3.71 -6.94 28.51
CA THR A 192 2.82 -8.04 28.96
C THR A 192 2.93 -8.33 30.45
N SER A 193 3.74 -7.56 31.21
CA SER A 193 3.87 -7.77 32.65
C SER A 193 2.56 -7.42 33.38
N PRO A 194 2.10 -8.28 34.33
CA PRO A 194 0.91 -7.98 35.12
C PRO A 194 0.98 -6.67 35.91
N GLU A 195 2.18 -6.17 36.21
CA GLU A 195 2.37 -4.92 36.94
C GLU A 195 2.01 -3.67 36.15
N VAL A 196 2.02 -3.75 34.83
CA VAL A 196 1.71 -2.65 33.91
C VAL A 196 0.41 -2.91 33.14
N ASP A 197 -0.13 -4.13 33.18
CA ASP A 197 -1.43 -4.45 32.61
C ASP A 197 -2.55 -3.88 33.47
N MET A 198 -3.41 -3.06 32.89
CA MET A 198 -4.55 -2.45 33.56
C MET A 198 -5.85 -3.27 33.40
N TRP A 199 -5.79 -4.37 32.70
CA TRP A 199 -6.95 -5.14 32.31
C TRP A 199 -6.89 -6.57 32.86
N GLN A 200 -8.05 -7.16 33.08
CA GLN A 200 -8.15 -8.58 33.39
C GLN A 200 -8.01 -9.42 32.14
N GLU A 201 -7.38 -10.57 32.24
CA GLU A 201 -7.30 -11.51 31.14
C GLU A 201 -8.70 -11.98 30.71
N PHE A 202 -8.87 -12.14 29.40
CA PHE A 202 -10.08 -12.75 28.85
C PHE A 202 -10.11 -14.25 29.16
N ASP A 203 -11.28 -14.74 29.48
CA ASP A 203 -11.52 -16.20 29.58
C ASP A 203 -11.46 -16.83 28.19
N ARG A 204 -10.35 -17.53 27.93
CA ARG A 204 -10.07 -18.20 26.64
C ARG A 204 -10.60 -19.64 26.60
N SER A 205 -11.30 -20.09 27.64
CA SER A 205 -11.90 -21.43 27.70
C SER A 205 -13.21 -21.53 26.91
N ILE A 206 -13.80 -20.40 26.54
CA ILE A 206 -15.10 -20.33 25.88
C ILE A 206 -14.92 -20.36 24.34
N GLY A 207 -15.44 -21.42 23.72
CA GLY A 207 -15.52 -21.56 22.26
C GLY A 207 -14.16 -21.74 21.60
N HIS A 208 -14.05 -21.27 20.34
CA HIS A 208 -12.84 -21.36 19.54
C HIS A 208 -12.15 -20.01 19.44
N HIS A 209 -10.82 -20.00 19.52
CA HIS A 209 -10.00 -18.85 19.21
C HIS A 209 -9.34 -19.06 17.86
N PHE A 210 -9.57 -18.11 16.94
CA PHE A 210 -9.03 -18.17 15.59
C PHE A 210 -7.65 -17.53 15.57
N ASN A 211 -6.74 -18.15 14.84
CA ASN A 211 -5.42 -17.63 14.57
C ASN A 211 -5.14 -17.71 13.06
N LEU A 212 -4.50 -16.69 12.53
CA LEU A 212 -4.04 -16.65 11.14
C LEU A 212 -2.52 -16.57 11.14
N SER A 213 -1.88 -17.56 10.53
CA SER A 213 -0.44 -17.57 10.29
C SER A 213 -0.16 -17.29 8.82
N ILE A 214 0.75 -16.37 8.55
CA ILE A 214 1.16 -15.97 7.21
C ILE A 214 2.67 -16.14 7.09
N ASP A 215 3.11 -16.92 6.12
CA ASP A 215 4.53 -17.06 5.80
C ASP A 215 5.02 -15.84 5.02
N LEU A 216 5.69 -14.92 5.73
CA LEU A 216 6.22 -13.70 5.13
C LEU A 216 7.45 -13.95 4.24
N ASN A 217 8.15 -15.08 4.42
CA ASN A 217 9.25 -15.45 3.53
C ASN A 217 8.76 -15.84 2.13
N SER A 218 7.57 -16.42 2.05
CA SER A 218 6.93 -16.81 0.78
C SER A 218 6.04 -15.70 0.19
N CYS A 219 5.76 -14.64 0.95
CA CYS A 219 4.90 -13.57 0.51
C CYS A 219 5.60 -12.68 -0.53
N THR A 220 5.06 -12.66 -1.75
CA THR A 220 5.55 -11.80 -2.86
C THR A 220 4.77 -10.49 -3.00
N GLY A 221 3.82 -10.22 -2.11
CA GLY A 221 2.96 -9.03 -2.21
C GLY A 221 1.96 -9.07 -3.37
N CYS A 222 1.74 -10.23 -4.00
CA CYS A 222 0.91 -10.34 -5.20
C CYS A 222 -0.55 -9.90 -5.03
N GLY A 223 -1.06 -9.84 -3.78
CA GLY A 223 -2.40 -9.35 -3.46
C GLY A 223 -3.57 -10.26 -3.83
N ALA A 224 -3.32 -11.51 -4.17
CA ALA A 224 -4.39 -12.48 -4.43
C ALA A 224 -5.35 -12.59 -3.23
N CYS A 225 -4.84 -12.55 -2.00
CA CYS A 225 -5.65 -12.54 -0.77
C CYS A 225 -6.51 -11.28 -0.64
N VAL A 226 -6.03 -10.13 -1.11
CA VAL A 226 -6.78 -8.86 -1.12
C VAL A 226 -7.96 -8.97 -2.06
N ILE A 227 -7.75 -9.43 -3.29
CA ILE A 227 -8.81 -9.61 -4.28
C ILE A 227 -9.79 -10.69 -3.86
N ALA A 228 -9.33 -11.78 -3.26
CA ALA A 228 -10.22 -12.81 -2.70
C ALA A 228 -11.13 -12.23 -1.59
N CYS A 229 -10.59 -11.38 -0.71
CA CYS A 229 -11.38 -10.67 0.28
C CYS A 229 -12.41 -9.73 -0.37
N HIS A 230 -12.03 -9.01 -1.42
CA HIS A 230 -12.95 -8.13 -2.15
C HIS A 230 -14.09 -8.91 -2.79
N ALA A 231 -13.79 -10.02 -3.44
CA ALA A 231 -14.79 -10.86 -4.11
C ALA A 231 -15.75 -11.53 -3.12
N GLU A 232 -15.22 -12.10 -2.03
CA GLU A 232 -16.02 -12.79 -1.02
C GLU A 232 -16.93 -11.85 -0.25
N ASN A 233 -16.45 -10.66 0.08
CA ASN A 233 -17.14 -9.69 0.93
C ASN A 233 -17.79 -8.55 0.13
N ASN A 234 -17.78 -8.60 -1.19
CA ASN A 234 -18.31 -7.55 -2.07
C ASN A 234 -17.81 -6.14 -1.65
N VAL A 235 -16.49 -6.02 -1.47
CA VAL A 235 -15.88 -4.76 -1.02
C VAL A 235 -16.09 -3.68 -2.08
N PRO A 236 -16.60 -2.49 -1.72
CA PRO A 236 -16.90 -1.44 -2.69
C PRO A 236 -15.65 -0.83 -3.31
N VAL A 237 -15.74 -0.52 -4.60
CA VAL A 237 -14.75 0.29 -5.31
C VAL A 237 -15.12 1.76 -5.14
N VAL A 238 -14.14 2.59 -4.80
CA VAL A 238 -14.37 4.01 -4.48
C VAL A 238 -13.90 4.96 -5.58
N GLY A 239 -13.08 4.50 -6.49
CA GLY A 239 -12.54 5.27 -7.60
C GLY A 239 -11.28 6.07 -7.26
N LYS A 240 -10.58 6.51 -8.30
CA LYS A 240 -9.28 7.19 -8.21
C LYS A 240 -9.29 8.42 -7.30
N ALA A 241 -10.33 9.25 -7.40
CA ALA A 241 -10.45 10.48 -6.63
C ALA A 241 -10.55 10.24 -5.12
N GLU A 242 -11.25 9.19 -4.70
CA GLU A 242 -11.38 8.87 -3.28
C GLU A 242 -10.14 8.16 -2.73
N VAL A 243 -9.47 7.32 -3.53
CA VAL A 243 -8.17 6.74 -3.16
C VAL A 243 -7.14 7.85 -2.91
N ARG A 244 -7.12 8.90 -3.74
CA ARG A 244 -6.27 10.10 -3.51
C ARG A 244 -6.54 10.81 -2.20
N LYS A 245 -7.73 10.65 -1.62
CA LYS A 245 -8.10 11.18 -0.29
C LYS A 245 -7.88 10.17 0.85
N SER A 246 -7.16 9.08 0.60
CA SER A 246 -6.98 7.95 1.55
C SER A 246 -8.28 7.30 2.00
N ARG A 247 -9.27 7.22 1.12
CA ARG A 247 -10.58 6.63 1.39
C ARG A 247 -10.80 5.29 0.69
N ASP A 248 -9.71 4.60 0.37
CA ASP A 248 -9.75 3.24 -0.15
C ASP A 248 -10.45 2.29 0.83
N MET A 249 -11.13 1.26 0.31
CA MET A 249 -11.92 0.32 1.10
C MET A 249 -11.25 -1.06 1.23
N HIS A 250 -9.93 -1.13 1.19
CA HIS A 250 -9.20 -2.37 1.39
C HIS A 250 -9.22 -2.80 2.86
N TRP A 251 -10.07 -3.76 3.23
CA TRP A 251 -10.13 -4.29 4.60
C TRP A 251 -8.94 -5.17 4.94
N LEU A 252 -8.49 -5.96 3.97
CA LEU A 252 -7.21 -6.60 3.97
C LEU A 252 -6.34 -5.87 2.96
N ARG A 253 -5.17 -5.42 3.40
CA ARG A 253 -4.19 -4.78 2.52
C ARG A 253 -2.83 -5.40 2.74
N ILE A 254 -1.92 -5.21 1.81
CA ILE A 254 -0.52 -5.57 1.97
C ILE A 254 0.28 -4.28 2.02
N ASP A 255 0.92 -4.02 3.14
CA ASP A 255 1.84 -2.90 3.26
C ASP A 255 3.23 -3.33 2.76
N ARG A 256 3.89 -2.42 2.04
CA ARG A 256 5.25 -2.60 1.54
C ARG A 256 6.18 -1.75 2.38
N TYR A 257 7.27 -2.34 2.82
CA TYR A 257 8.31 -1.65 3.58
C TYR A 257 9.63 -1.70 2.84
N TYR A 258 10.32 -0.55 2.76
CA TYR A 258 11.66 -0.43 2.21
C TYR A 258 12.64 -0.13 3.33
N SER A 259 13.73 -0.90 3.39
CA SER A 259 14.89 -0.57 4.18
C SER A 259 15.80 0.37 3.41
N SER A 260 16.42 1.33 4.08
CA SER A 260 17.49 2.17 3.52
C SER A 260 18.86 1.52 3.58
N GLU A 261 19.01 0.45 4.36
CA GLU A 261 20.25 -0.29 4.57
C GLU A 261 20.19 -1.73 3.99
N SER A 262 21.28 -2.47 4.15
CA SER A 262 21.36 -3.88 3.72
C SER A 262 20.49 -4.81 4.54
N SER A 263 20.10 -4.40 5.76
CA SER A 263 19.17 -5.10 6.64
C SER A 263 18.17 -4.13 7.24
N PHE A 264 16.99 -4.63 7.64
CA PHE A 264 15.99 -3.81 8.33
C PHE A 264 16.45 -3.40 9.74
N GLU A 265 17.30 -4.19 10.38
CA GLU A 265 17.91 -3.84 11.67
C GLU A 265 18.84 -2.63 11.55
N GLY A 266 19.59 -2.52 10.45
CA GLY A 266 20.51 -1.39 10.19
C GLY A 266 19.84 -0.02 10.09
N ASP A 267 18.54 0.04 9.85
CA ASP A 267 17.79 1.30 9.88
C ASP A 267 17.75 1.93 11.28
N ASN A 268 17.82 1.15 12.35
CA ASN A 268 17.89 1.67 13.72
C ASN A 268 19.24 2.34 13.97
N ASP A 269 20.34 1.74 13.52
CA ASP A 269 21.69 2.32 13.66
C ASP A 269 21.78 3.66 12.91
N THR A 270 21.17 3.75 11.73
CA THR A 270 21.09 5.01 10.96
C THR A 270 20.35 6.08 11.75
N LYS A 271 19.21 5.75 12.37
CA LYS A 271 18.46 6.67 13.20
C LYS A 271 19.29 7.17 14.39
N ASP A 272 19.96 6.26 15.09
CA ASP A 272 20.76 6.60 16.27
C ASP A 272 21.97 7.46 15.91
N ALA A 273 22.55 7.26 14.73
CA ALA A 273 23.63 8.09 14.21
C ALA A 273 23.18 9.51 13.82
N ILE A 274 21.94 9.66 13.36
CA ILE A 274 21.37 10.94 12.88
C ILE A 274 20.67 11.70 14.01
N SER A 275 20.03 11.01 14.96
CA SER A 275 19.19 11.61 16.01
C SER A 275 19.98 12.27 17.15
N GLY A 276 20.94 13.14 16.83
CA GLY A 276 21.61 13.99 17.83
C GLY A 276 20.67 15.04 18.42
N ILE A 277 20.80 15.32 19.72
CA ILE A 277 20.06 16.41 20.37
C ILE A 277 20.53 17.74 19.76
N GLY A 278 19.65 18.44 19.07
CA GLY A 278 19.93 19.73 18.45
C GLY A 278 20.01 19.71 16.92
N ASP A 279 19.77 18.55 16.30
CA ASP A 279 19.73 18.47 14.86
C ASP A 279 18.52 19.18 14.27
N SER A 280 18.74 19.78 13.11
CA SER A 280 17.74 20.56 12.41
C SER A 280 16.71 19.65 11.72
N LEU A 281 15.58 20.24 11.30
CA LEU A 281 14.58 19.57 10.45
C LEU A 281 15.16 18.97 9.15
N SER A 282 16.35 19.43 8.72
CA SER A 282 17.07 18.87 7.56
C SER A 282 17.43 17.40 7.73
N THR A 283 17.73 16.96 8.96
CA THR A 283 18.08 15.58 9.28
C THR A 283 16.93 14.61 9.00
N PHE A 284 15.69 15.02 9.30
CA PHE A 284 14.53 14.21 8.93
C PHE A 284 14.35 14.09 7.42
N GLY A 285 14.66 15.14 6.66
CA GLY A 285 14.63 15.11 5.19
C GLY A 285 15.66 14.13 4.61
N GLU A 286 16.81 13.96 5.26
CA GLU A 286 17.80 12.94 4.86
C GLU A 286 17.28 11.53 5.12
N MET A 287 16.60 11.29 6.23
CA MET A 287 15.98 10.00 6.55
C MET A 287 14.82 9.63 5.62
N GLU A 288 14.18 10.61 4.98
CA GLU A 288 13.11 10.38 3.99
C GLU A 288 13.64 9.97 2.62
N GLN A 289 14.93 10.13 2.37
CA GLN A 289 15.52 9.75 1.08
C GLN A 289 15.56 8.23 0.95
N ALA A 290 14.91 7.75 -0.10
CA ALA A 290 14.93 6.32 -0.41
C ALA A 290 16.33 5.85 -0.81
N SER A 291 16.71 4.65 -0.38
CA SER A 291 17.91 3.98 -0.88
C SER A 291 17.80 3.73 -2.38
N THR A 292 18.95 3.71 -3.07
CA THR A 292 18.99 3.36 -4.50
C THR A 292 18.65 1.91 -4.76
N ASN A 293 18.90 1.03 -3.79
CA ASN A 293 18.59 -0.41 -3.88
C ASN A 293 18.09 -0.93 -2.52
N PRO A 294 16.87 -0.55 -2.10
CA PRO A 294 16.34 -0.95 -0.81
C PRO A 294 15.97 -2.43 -0.76
N GLN A 295 16.06 -3.03 0.41
CA GLN A 295 15.35 -4.27 0.68
C GLN A 295 13.84 -4.03 0.73
N VAL A 296 13.07 -5.03 0.37
CA VAL A 296 11.60 -4.94 0.32
C VAL A 296 10.99 -6.06 1.15
N ALA A 297 10.10 -5.70 2.08
CA ALA A 297 9.27 -6.65 2.80
C ALA A 297 7.80 -6.34 2.57
N PHE A 298 6.98 -7.39 2.48
CA PHE A 298 5.53 -7.29 2.38
C PHE A 298 4.89 -7.78 3.66
N GLN A 299 3.94 -7.00 4.17
CA GLN A 299 3.22 -7.36 5.38
C GLN A 299 1.71 -7.24 5.15
N PRO A 300 0.99 -8.35 5.05
CA PRO A 300 -0.46 -8.35 5.05
C PRO A 300 -1.01 -7.83 6.38
N VAL A 301 -1.94 -6.90 6.31
CA VAL A 301 -2.53 -6.24 7.47
C VAL A 301 -4.04 -6.33 7.40
N MET A 302 -4.64 -6.80 8.49
CA MET A 302 -6.09 -6.92 8.67
C MET A 302 -6.48 -6.65 10.12
N CYS A 303 -7.77 -6.74 10.46
CA CYS A 303 -8.20 -6.64 11.85
C CYS A 303 -7.49 -7.69 12.70
N GLN A 304 -6.85 -7.24 13.79
CA GLN A 304 -6.12 -8.10 14.71
C GLN A 304 -7.00 -8.65 15.83
N HIS A 305 -8.29 -8.33 15.84
CA HIS A 305 -9.22 -8.71 16.91
C HIS A 305 -8.62 -8.48 18.32
N CYS A 306 -8.07 -7.27 18.51
CA CYS A 306 -7.33 -6.90 19.71
C CYS A 306 -8.14 -7.20 20.98
N ASN A 307 -7.53 -7.83 21.98
CA ASN A 307 -8.21 -8.15 23.24
C ASN A 307 -8.76 -6.90 23.94
N HIS A 308 -7.98 -5.84 23.97
CA HIS A 308 -8.37 -4.52 24.49
C HIS A 308 -8.39 -3.53 23.33
N ALA A 309 -9.44 -3.62 22.53
CA ALA A 309 -9.50 -2.95 21.24
C ALA A 309 -9.71 -1.44 21.38
N PRO A 310 -8.78 -0.60 20.90
CA PRO A 310 -8.94 0.85 20.96
C PRO A 310 -10.10 1.37 20.11
N CYS A 311 -10.61 0.58 19.20
CA CYS A 311 -11.83 0.91 18.44
C CYS A 311 -13.12 0.75 19.26
N GLU A 312 -13.09 -0.05 20.35
CA GLU A 312 -14.26 -0.26 21.22
C GLU A 312 -14.45 0.88 22.21
N THR A 313 -13.36 1.33 22.83
CA THR A 313 -13.40 2.37 23.86
C THR A 313 -13.92 3.72 23.36
N VAL A 314 -13.78 3.98 22.08
CA VAL A 314 -14.19 5.26 21.45
C VAL A 314 -15.58 5.19 20.80
N CYS A 315 -16.23 4.04 20.80
CA CYS A 315 -17.56 3.92 20.21
C CYS A 315 -18.62 4.39 21.20
N PRO A 316 -19.37 5.48 20.93
CA PRO A 316 -20.31 6.06 21.87
C PRO A 316 -21.53 5.16 22.15
N VAL A 317 -21.81 4.21 21.26
CA VAL A 317 -22.97 3.34 21.33
C VAL A 317 -22.58 1.85 21.51
N ALA A 318 -21.31 1.55 21.76
CA ALA A 318 -20.78 0.19 21.86
C ALA A 318 -21.19 -0.72 20.66
N ALA A 319 -21.21 -0.13 19.45
CA ALA A 319 -21.44 -0.88 18.22
C ALA A 319 -20.26 -1.80 17.90
N THR A 320 -19.06 -1.41 18.32
CA THR A 320 -17.85 -2.22 18.22
C THR A 320 -17.62 -2.93 19.54
N SER A 321 -17.64 -4.25 19.56
CA SER A 321 -17.52 -5.05 20.79
C SER A 321 -16.95 -6.44 20.50
N HIS A 322 -16.36 -7.07 21.51
CA HIS A 322 -15.90 -8.46 21.42
C HIS A 322 -17.04 -9.45 21.62
N GLY A 323 -17.04 -10.48 20.79
CA GLY A 323 -17.77 -11.69 21.04
C GLY A 323 -17.07 -12.56 22.11
N ARG A 324 -17.80 -13.52 22.69
CA ARG A 324 -17.23 -14.46 23.67
C ARG A 324 -16.08 -15.30 23.14
N GLN A 325 -15.99 -15.46 21.83
CA GLN A 325 -14.92 -16.20 21.14
C GLN A 325 -13.72 -15.32 20.73
N GLY A 326 -13.62 -14.11 21.26
CA GLY A 326 -12.49 -13.20 21.03
C GLY A 326 -12.52 -12.41 19.71
N GLN A 327 -13.59 -12.55 18.92
CA GLN A 327 -13.73 -11.78 17.67
C GLN A 327 -14.30 -10.39 17.95
N ASN A 328 -13.71 -9.39 17.35
CA ASN A 328 -14.24 -8.03 17.34
C ASN A 328 -15.37 -7.93 16.30
N HIS A 329 -16.57 -7.66 16.77
CA HIS A 329 -17.77 -7.52 15.95
C HIS A 329 -18.17 -6.05 15.82
N MET A 330 -18.91 -5.76 14.76
CA MET A 330 -19.57 -4.48 14.58
C MET A 330 -21.08 -4.71 14.44
N ALA A 331 -21.84 -4.25 15.45
CA ALA A 331 -23.29 -4.26 15.39
C ALA A 331 -23.75 -3.13 14.48
N TYR A 332 -23.98 -3.45 13.20
CA TYR A 332 -24.28 -2.48 12.16
C TYR A 332 -25.46 -1.55 12.52
N ASN A 333 -26.58 -2.11 12.94
CA ASN A 333 -27.79 -1.36 13.28
C ASN A 333 -27.70 -0.52 14.56
N ARG A 334 -26.60 -0.63 15.32
CA ARG A 334 -26.30 0.21 16.47
C ARG A 334 -25.33 1.34 16.13
N CYS A 335 -24.63 1.23 15.00
CA CYS A 335 -23.64 2.21 14.57
C CYS A 335 -24.32 3.53 14.19
N VAL A 336 -23.81 4.64 14.71
CA VAL A 336 -24.26 6.00 14.40
C VAL A 336 -23.27 6.78 13.52
N GLY A 337 -22.26 6.09 12.95
CA GLY A 337 -21.37 6.66 11.96
C GLY A 337 -20.35 7.69 12.47
N THR A 338 -19.99 7.71 13.76
CA THR A 338 -19.02 8.69 14.29
C THR A 338 -17.60 8.50 13.74
N ARG A 339 -17.27 7.34 13.17
CA ARG A 339 -15.97 6.98 12.55
C ARG A 339 -14.76 7.05 13.48
N TYR A 340 -14.95 7.27 14.77
CA TYR A 340 -13.86 7.27 15.76
C TYR A 340 -13.11 5.94 15.82
N CYS A 341 -13.81 4.82 15.62
CA CYS A 341 -13.17 3.51 15.57
C CYS A 341 -12.15 3.37 14.43
N ALA A 342 -12.37 4.03 13.30
CA ALA A 342 -11.40 4.08 12.21
C ALA A 342 -10.18 4.94 12.57
N ASN A 343 -10.41 6.10 13.18
CA ASN A 343 -9.33 7.00 13.59
C ASN A 343 -8.45 6.38 14.67
N ASN A 344 -9.05 5.64 15.61
CA ASN A 344 -8.34 5.07 16.76
C ASN A 344 -7.72 3.70 16.48
N CYS A 345 -8.02 3.05 15.35
CA CYS A 345 -7.40 1.80 14.98
C CYS A 345 -5.93 2.01 14.61
N PRO A 346 -4.95 1.40 15.32
CA PRO A 346 -3.53 1.56 15.00
C PRO A 346 -3.16 0.90 13.66
N TYR A 347 -3.90 -0.13 13.26
CA TYR A 347 -3.68 -0.85 11.99
C TYR A 347 -4.41 -0.22 10.81
N LYS A 348 -5.27 0.79 11.05
CA LYS A 348 -6.07 1.46 10.01
C LYS A 348 -6.87 0.51 9.12
N VAL A 349 -7.45 -0.52 9.72
CA VAL A 349 -8.24 -1.55 9.01
C VAL A 349 -9.75 -1.32 9.07
N ARG A 350 -10.20 -0.38 9.88
CA ARG A 350 -11.59 0.07 9.91
C ARG A 350 -11.82 1.05 8.77
N ARG A 351 -12.75 0.72 7.88
CA ARG A 351 -13.07 1.52 6.70
C ARG A 351 -14.51 1.93 6.74
N PHE A 352 -14.78 3.13 6.24
CA PHE A 352 -16.12 3.68 6.12
C PHE A 352 -16.35 4.13 4.69
N ASN A 353 -17.56 3.92 4.25
CA ASN A 353 -18.02 4.44 3.00
C ASN A 353 -18.30 5.94 3.14
N TRP A 354 -17.87 6.71 2.15
CA TRP A 354 -18.04 8.16 2.08
C TRP A 354 -19.07 8.56 1.01
N PHE A 355 -19.71 7.57 0.36
CA PHE A 355 -20.72 7.80 -0.65
C PHE A 355 -22.12 7.57 -0.11
N LEU A 356 -23.07 8.34 -0.63
CA LEU A 356 -24.49 8.11 -0.47
C LEU A 356 -24.97 7.22 -1.62
N TYR A 357 -24.74 5.92 -1.54
CA TYR A 357 -25.09 4.97 -2.60
C TYR A 357 -26.58 4.95 -2.96
N ASN A 358 -27.45 5.21 -1.98
CA ASN A 358 -28.89 5.30 -2.19
C ASN A 358 -29.35 6.44 -3.10
N LYS A 359 -28.46 7.37 -3.45
CA LYS A 359 -28.72 8.45 -4.41
C LYS A 359 -28.00 8.27 -5.74
N ASN A 360 -27.37 7.15 -5.95
CA ASN A 360 -26.60 6.86 -7.15
C ASN A 360 -27.06 5.53 -7.76
N ASP A 361 -27.97 5.59 -8.70
CA ASP A 361 -28.58 4.43 -9.37
C ASP A 361 -27.54 3.51 -10.02
N GLU A 362 -26.38 4.04 -10.37
CA GLU A 362 -25.30 3.30 -11.00
C GLU A 362 -24.57 2.37 -10.02
N PHE A 363 -24.50 2.75 -8.74
CA PHE A 363 -23.84 1.94 -7.71
C PHE A 363 -24.79 0.97 -6.99
N ASP A 364 -26.10 1.20 -7.03
CA ASP A 364 -27.10 0.37 -6.35
C ASP A 364 -27.06 -1.11 -6.78
N TYR A 365 -26.77 -1.36 -8.04
CA TYR A 365 -26.81 -2.72 -8.60
C TYR A 365 -25.60 -3.57 -8.28
N HIS A 366 -24.44 -2.98 -8.02
CA HIS A 366 -23.18 -3.71 -8.04
C HIS A 366 -22.44 -3.73 -6.69
N MET A 367 -22.89 -2.97 -5.71
CA MET A 367 -22.10 -2.70 -4.53
C MET A 367 -22.91 -2.81 -3.22
N ASN A 368 -24.09 -3.39 -3.29
CA ASN A 368 -24.99 -3.51 -2.16
C ASN A 368 -24.65 -4.75 -1.33
N CYS A 369 -23.62 -4.65 -0.48
CA CYS A 369 -23.45 -5.60 0.60
C CYS A 369 -24.15 -5.05 1.86
N LEU A 370 -25.16 -5.77 2.31
CA LEU A 370 -26.04 -5.38 3.43
C LEU A 370 -25.31 -4.99 4.71
N LEU A 371 -24.11 -5.48 4.94
CA LEU A 371 -23.36 -5.24 6.16
C LEU A 371 -22.47 -3.99 6.15
N TYR A 372 -22.00 -3.56 4.97
CA TYR A 372 -20.92 -2.57 4.88
C TYR A 372 -21.21 -1.40 3.96
N THR A 373 -22.21 -1.53 3.11
CA THR A 373 -22.56 -0.53 2.11
C THR A 373 -23.92 0.11 2.34
N SER A 374 -24.77 -0.49 3.19
CA SER A 374 -26.01 0.18 3.57
C SER A 374 -25.66 1.40 4.42
N PRO A 375 -26.14 2.59 4.06
CA PRO A 375 -25.97 3.74 4.91
C PRO A 375 -26.63 3.47 6.27
N SER A 376 -26.02 3.96 7.33
CA SER A 376 -26.71 4.03 8.63
C SER A 376 -28.03 4.80 8.43
N PRO A 377 -29.09 4.49 9.18
CA PRO A 377 -30.32 5.27 9.12
C PRO A 377 -30.13 6.78 9.24
N ARG A 378 -29.03 7.21 9.85
CA ARG A 378 -28.62 8.62 9.95
C ARG A 378 -28.00 9.19 8.67
N ASP A 379 -27.38 8.35 7.85
CA ASP A 379 -26.77 8.79 6.59
C ASP A 379 -27.83 9.01 5.49
N VAL A 380 -29.07 8.60 5.75
CA VAL A 380 -30.21 8.72 4.83
C VAL A 380 -30.96 10.04 5.02
N GLU A 381 -30.81 10.69 6.17
CA GLU A 381 -31.54 11.91 6.53
C GLU A 381 -30.78 13.21 6.28
N GLU A 382 -29.51 13.12 5.90
CA GLU A 382 -28.69 14.24 5.46
C GLU A 382 -28.51 14.23 3.92
#